data_1dbb77097996ad1ef93a4555d726dd17
#
_entry.id   1dbb77097996ad1ef93a4555d726dd17
#
_cell.length_a   1.000
_cell.length_b   1.000
_cell.length_c   1.000
_cell.angle_alpha   90.00
_cell.angle_beta   90.00
_cell.angle_gamma   90.00
#
_symmetry.space_group_name_H-M   'P 1'
#
loop_
_entity.id
_entity.type
_entity.pdbx_description
1 polymer ?
#
loop_
_entity_poly.entity_id
_entity_poly.type
_entity_poly.pdbx_seq_one_letter_code
_entity_poly.pdbx_strand_id
1 'polypeptide(L)'
;MLLSSQTPHQVPPAIQSRKKARQIVTTFHKLEKEADEVWSSTAPDKQARLERLERELEEMGGREAYQSASLLSVSFHNTSKWVTKQLAGKLGLRPANGEPPLRVLEVGAINTRLLDVPWLDVRAIDLKSRHPRIEERDFFSLEPAGEYDVVSSSMVINCVPTAKGRHEMLVGYRNHLRNGGHLFLVLPLLCLTKSTRTTRESFLETLSRIGFTVVAKKETPKVAFFCLRNTHPVGGSSLATKEGGTRGAGAAKGTSRKRNRGANDFAVSP
;
A
#
# COMPACT_ATOMS: atom_id res chain seq x y z
N MET A 1 -6.84 45.19 12.53
CA MET A 1 -6.66 44.56 11.23
C MET A 1 -5.16 44.27 11.05
N LEU A 2 -4.72 43.09 11.34
CA LEU A 2 -3.35 42.65 11.07
C LEU A 2 -3.45 41.51 10.02
N LEU A 3 -3.02 41.84 8.82
CA LEU A 3 -2.94 40.90 7.71
C LEU A 3 -1.79 39.91 8.00
N SER A 4 -2.12 38.68 8.29
CA SER A 4 -1.18 37.57 8.35
C SER A 4 -0.68 37.29 6.93
N SER A 5 0.58 37.63 6.67
CA SER A 5 1.30 37.29 5.45
C SER A 5 1.60 35.81 5.47
N GLN A 6 0.79 35.01 4.74
CA GLN A 6 1.12 33.64 4.42
C GLN A 6 2.31 33.65 3.45
N THR A 7 3.48 33.22 3.91
CA THR A 7 4.61 32.89 3.03
C THR A 7 4.20 31.75 2.09
N PRO A 8 4.45 31.86 0.78
CA PRO A 8 4.13 30.80 -0.16
C PRO A 8 4.95 29.55 0.20
N HIS A 9 4.28 28.44 0.45
CA HIS A 9 4.91 27.15 0.60
C HIS A 9 5.74 26.84 -0.65
N GLN A 10 7.06 26.93 -0.52
CA GLN A 10 7.97 26.44 -1.56
C GLN A 10 7.78 24.93 -1.69
N VAL A 11 7.28 24.50 -2.84
CA VAL A 11 7.22 23.09 -3.21
C VAL A 11 8.65 22.55 -3.19
N PRO A 12 8.98 21.54 -2.36
CA PRO A 12 10.34 21.02 -2.31
C PRO A 12 10.75 20.50 -3.69
N PRO A 13 12.01 20.74 -4.12
CA PRO A 13 12.48 20.30 -5.43
C PRO A 13 12.30 18.78 -5.58
N ALA A 14 11.78 18.34 -6.71
CA ALA A 14 11.51 16.94 -6.99
C ALA A 14 12.76 16.08 -6.72
N ILE A 15 12.64 15.10 -5.83
CA ILE A 15 13.74 14.21 -5.45
C ILE A 15 14.03 13.29 -6.64
N GLN A 16 15.09 13.56 -7.40
CA GLN A 16 15.47 12.80 -8.60
C GLN A 16 16.44 11.64 -8.33
N SER A 17 17.07 11.60 -7.15
CA SER A 17 18.11 10.63 -6.82
C SER A 17 17.64 9.59 -5.81
N ARG A 18 17.78 8.31 -6.19
CA ARG A 18 17.55 7.16 -5.30
C ARG A 18 18.37 7.21 -4.02
N LYS A 19 19.64 7.66 -4.12
CA LYS A 19 20.53 7.83 -2.96
C LYS A 19 19.98 8.89 -2.01
N LYS A 20 19.57 10.04 -2.57
CA LYS A 20 18.97 11.15 -1.80
C LYS A 20 17.65 10.75 -1.15
N ALA A 21 16.77 10.04 -1.87
CA ALA A 21 15.52 9.53 -1.31
C ALA A 21 15.75 8.59 -0.13
N ARG A 22 16.68 7.64 -0.24
CA ARG A 22 17.05 6.75 0.87
C ARG A 22 17.62 7.50 2.06
N GLN A 23 18.43 8.50 1.81
CA GLN A 23 19.03 9.34 2.86
C GLN A 23 17.93 10.08 3.63
N ILE A 24 16.98 10.74 2.93
CA ILE A 24 15.85 11.43 3.55
C ILE A 24 15.04 10.47 4.43
N VAL A 25 14.65 9.30 3.91
CA VAL A 25 13.89 8.29 4.67
C VAL A 25 14.66 7.82 5.91
N THR A 26 15.97 7.58 5.79
CA THR A 26 16.78 7.11 6.90
C THR A 26 16.95 8.20 7.97
N THR A 27 17.19 9.44 7.54
CA THR A 27 17.36 10.57 8.47
C THR A 27 16.04 10.89 9.17
N PHE A 28 14.91 10.89 8.46
CA PHE A 28 13.58 11.09 9.04
C PHE A 28 13.29 10.10 10.18
N HIS A 29 13.48 8.81 9.93
CA HIS A 29 13.27 7.80 10.97
C HIS A 29 14.24 7.90 12.14
N LYS A 30 15.49 8.37 11.88
CA LYS A 30 16.45 8.63 12.95
C LYS A 30 15.97 9.76 13.86
N LEU A 31 15.51 10.87 13.27
CA LEU A 31 15.01 12.03 14.00
C LEU A 31 13.72 11.72 14.76
N GLU A 32 12.77 10.98 14.15
CA GLU A 32 11.56 10.51 14.87
C GLU A 32 11.92 9.66 16.09
N LYS A 33 12.85 8.70 15.91
CA LYS A 33 13.29 7.86 17.03
C LYS A 33 13.95 8.66 18.14
N GLU A 34 14.79 9.64 17.79
CA GLU A 34 15.43 10.53 18.75
C GLU A 34 14.39 11.41 19.47
N ALA A 35 13.38 11.90 18.76
CA ALA A 35 12.26 12.65 19.35
C ALA A 35 11.46 11.79 20.35
N ASP A 36 11.17 10.53 20.03
CA ASP A 36 10.50 9.60 20.93
C ASP A 36 11.33 9.30 22.19
N GLU A 37 12.66 9.18 22.05
CA GLU A 37 13.59 8.98 23.17
C GLU A 37 13.64 10.23 24.06
N VAL A 38 13.72 11.42 23.47
CA VAL A 38 13.69 12.70 24.18
C VAL A 38 12.33 12.91 24.86
N TRP A 39 11.23 12.59 24.17
CA TRP A 39 9.88 12.68 24.74
C TRP A 39 9.72 11.84 26.00
N SER A 40 10.33 10.65 26.01
CA SER A 40 10.29 9.72 27.15
C SER A 40 11.29 10.06 28.25
N SER A 41 12.15 11.06 28.06
CA SER A 41 13.16 11.47 29.05
C SER A 41 12.62 12.49 30.07
N THR A 42 13.22 12.53 31.22
CA THR A 42 12.97 13.54 32.28
C THR A 42 14.07 14.62 32.33
N ALA A 43 14.89 14.71 31.26
CA ALA A 43 15.98 15.66 31.21
C ALA A 43 15.50 17.12 31.21
N PRO A 44 16.20 18.04 31.89
CA PRO A 44 15.78 19.44 32.02
C PRO A 44 15.82 20.21 30.69
N ASP A 45 16.60 19.75 29.72
CA ASP A 45 16.76 20.32 28.37
C ASP A 45 15.81 19.72 27.32
N LYS A 46 14.85 18.90 27.76
CA LYS A 46 13.91 18.17 26.89
C LYS A 46 13.25 19.05 25.83
N GLN A 47 12.70 20.18 26.25
CA GLN A 47 11.96 21.08 25.36
C GLN A 47 12.87 21.65 24.25
N ALA A 48 14.05 22.14 24.62
CA ALA A 48 15.02 22.68 23.65
C ALA A 48 15.51 21.61 22.65
N ARG A 49 15.62 20.34 23.09
CA ARG A 49 15.97 19.23 22.20
C ARG A 49 14.87 18.88 21.23
N LEU A 50 13.60 18.86 21.66
CA LEU A 50 12.47 18.64 20.77
C LEU A 50 12.35 19.73 19.71
N GLU A 51 12.46 21.00 20.08
CA GLU A 51 12.42 22.14 19.15
C GLU A 51 13.57 22.10 18.13
N ARG A 52 14.75 21.60 18.52
CA ARG A 52 15.84 21.37 17.57
C ARG A 52 15.50 20.27 16.57
N LEU A 53 14.96 19.15 17.03
CA LEU A 53 14.59 18.03 16.17
C LEU A 53 13.45 18.40 15.21
N GLU A 54 12.48 19.18 15.65
CA GLU A 54 11.43 19.73 14.79
C GLU A 54 11.99 20.61 13.68
N ARG A 55 12.92 21.52 14.00
CA ARG A 55 13.59 22.34 12.99
C ARG A 55 14.38 21.51 11.99
N GLU A 56 15.13 20.50 12.43
CA GLU A 56 15.86 19.60 11.55
C GLU A 56 14.91 18.82 10.61
N LEU A 57 13.72 18.42 11.09
CA LEU A 57 12.69 17.80 10.28
C LEU A 57 12.11 18.79 9.26
N GLU A 58 11.84 20.01 9.63
CA GLU A 58 11.34 21.05 8.72
C GLU A 58 12.37 21.45 7.66
N GLU A 59 13.67 21.60 8.02
CA GLU A 59 14.75 21.89 7.08
C GLU A 59 14.93 20.79 6.02
N MET A 60 14.63 19.55 6.36
CA MET A 60 14.63 18.43 5.39
C MET A 60 13.41 18.46 4.45
N GLY A 61 12.46 19.39 4.62
CA GLY A 61 11.20 19.48 3.89
C GLY A 61 10.07 18.70 4.55
N GLY A 62 10.20 18.39 5.84
CA GLY A 62 9.16 17.85 6.70
C GLY A 62 8.61 16.50 6.22
N ARG A 63 7.37 16.26 6.62
CA ARG A 63 6.66 15.02 6.29
C ARG A 63 6.40 14.84 4.79
N GLU A 64 6.28 15.93 4.03
CA GLU A 64 6.07 15.86 2.58
C GLU A 64 7.31 15.36 1.83
N ALA A 65 8.51 15.84 2.21
CA ALA A 65 9.76 15.34 1.64
C ALA A 65 9.98 13.86 1.99
N TYR A 66 9.66 13.45 3.23
CA TYR A 66 9.69 12.05 3.64
C TYR A 66 8.71 11.19 2.82
N GLN A 67 7.46 11.62 2.65
CA GLN A 67 6.48 10.88 1.86
C GLN A 67 6.93 10.75 0.39
N SER A 68 7.41 11.85 -0.20
CA SER A 68 7.94 11.85 -1.57
C SER A 68 9.15 10.94 -1.71
N ALA A 69 10.08 10.97 -0.75
CA ALA A 69 11.26 10.11 -0.72
C ALA A 69 10.91 8.64 -0.48
N SER A 70 9.94 8.37 0.40
CA SER A 70 9.46 7.02 0.69
C SER A 70 8.80 6.42 -0.56
N LEU A 71 7.88 7.13 -1.21
CA LEU A 71 7.28 6.72 -2.47
C LEU A 71 8.35 6.45 -3.53
N LEU A 72 9.33 7.35 -3.68
CA LEU A 72 10.41 7.17 -4.63
C LEU A 72 11.28 5.95 -4.28
N SER A 73 11.61 5.72 -3.02
CA SER A 73 12.42 4.58 -2.58
C SER A 73 11.72 3.24 -2.83
N VAL A 74 10.39 3.22 -2.76
CA VAL A 74 9.53 2.05 -3.00
C VAL A 74 9.28 1.85 -4.49
N SER A 75 9.12 2.92 -5.28
CA SER A 75 8.92 2.87 -6.74
C SER A 75 10.09 2.22 -7.49
N PHE A 76 11.25 2.09 -6.85
CA PHE A 76 12.42 1.39 -7.41
C PHE A 76 12.35 -0.14 -7.33
N HIS A 77 11.41 -0.69 -6.61
CA HIS A 77 11.04 -2.09 -6.82
C HIS A 77 10.26 -2.12 -8.11
N ASN A 78 10.88 -2.60 -9.17
CA ASN A 78 10.31 -2.54 -10.52
C ASN A 78 9.12 -3.52 -10.63
N THR A 79 8.02 -3.15 -9.93
CA THR A 79 6.78 -3.94 -9.87
C THR A 79 6.25 -4.17 -11.28
N SER A 80 6.25 -3.13 -12.11
CA SER A 80 5.81 -3.21 -13.50
C SER A 80 6.60 -4.26 -14.29
N LYS A 81 7.93 -4.30 -14.12
CA LYS A 81 8.79 -5.31 -14.74
C LYS A 81 8.52 -6.73 -14.24
N TRP A 82 8.19 -6.87 -12.96
CA TRP A 82 7.82 -8.17 -12.41
C TRP A 82 6.44 -8.61 -12.93
N VAL A 83 5.45 -7.71 -12.96
CA VAL A 83 4.11 -7.95 -13.53
C VAL A 83 4.22 -8.42 -14.97
N THR A 84 4.87 -7.64 -15.84
CA THR A 84 5.01 -7.99 -17.28
C THR A 84 5.76 -9.29 -17.48
N LYS A 85 6.81 -9.58 -16.69
CA LYS A 85 7.54 -10.85 -16.74
C LYS A 85 6.67 -12.03 -16.32
N GLN A 86 5.82 -11.88 -15.29
CA GLN A 86 4.90 -12.95 -14.90
C GLN A 86 3.83 -13.18 -15.96
N LEU A 87 3.21 -12.11 -16.47
CA LEU A 87 2.18 -12.19 -17.51
C LEU A 87 2.69 -12.86 -18.78
N ALA A 88 3.81 -12.38 -19.33
CA ALA A 88 4.36 -12.90 -20.57
C ALA A 88 5.04 -14.27 -20.40
N GLY A 89 5.67 -14.53 -19.27
CA GLY A 89 6.45 -15.73 -19.03
C GLY A 89 5.65 -16.83 -18.34
N LYS A 90 5.57 -16.78 -17.00
CA LYS A 90 4.99 -17.88 -16.20
C LYS A 90 3.51 -18.14 -16.52
N LEU A 91 2.74 -17.09 -16.81
CA LEU A 91 1.31 -17.19 -17.07
C LEU A 91 0.97 -17.41 -18.56
N GLY A 92 1.89 -17.05 -19.47
CA GLY A 92 1.66 -17.17 -20.90
C GLY A 92 0.50 -16.31 -21.42
N LEU A 93 0.22 -15.18 -20.75
CA LEU A 93 -0.96 -14.33 -21.02
C LEU A 93 -0.65 -13.16 -21.96
N ARG A 94 0.56 -13.05 -22.48
CA ARG A 94 0.84 -12.01 -23.48
C ARG A 94 0.01 -12.31 -24.74
N PRO A 95 -0.87 -11.38 -25.17
CA PRO A 95 -1.67 -11.56 -26.37
C PRO A 95 -0.80 -11.79 -27.62
N ALA A 96 -1.28 -12.62 -28.53
CA ALA A 96 -0.67 -12.77 -29.85
C ALA A 96 -0.91 -11.53 -30.71
N ASN A 97 -0.19 -11.42 -31.83
CA ASN A 97 -0.38 -10.29 -32.75
C ASN A 97 -1.82 -10.30 -33.29
N GLY A 98 -2.50 -9.17 -33.13
CA GLY A 98 -3.89 -9.00 -33.57
C GLY A 98 -4.94 -9.34 -32.49
N GLU A 99 -4.54 -9.92 -31.37
CA GLU A 99 -5.45 -10.09 -30.22
C GLU A 99 -5.59 -8.78 -29.41
N PRO A 100 -6.75 -8.56 -28.77
CA PRO A 100 -6.96 -7.38 -27.94
C PRO A 100 -5.97 -7.36 -26.76
N PRO A 101 -5.52 -6.17 -26.34
CA PRO A 101 -4.63 -6.01 -25.19
C PRO A 101 -5.32 -6.48 -23.90
N LEU A 102 -4.53 -6.93 -22.91
CA LEU A 102 -5.05 -7.26 -21.58
C LEU A 102 -5.53 -5.98 -20.88
N ARG A 103 -6.74 -6.02 -20.34
CA ARG A 103 -7.32 -4.92 -19.55
C ARG A 103 -6.75 -4.93 -18.14
N VAL A 104 -6.11 -3.85 -17.75
CA VAL A 104 -5.39 -3.72 -16.46
C VAL A 104 -5.92 -2.54 -15.67
N LEU A 105 -6.24 -2.76 -14.40
CA LEU A 105 -6.44 -1.70 -13.41
C LEU A 105 -5.19 -1.60 -12.53
N GLU A 106 -4.46 -0.49 -12.65
CA GLU A 106 -3.34 -0.18 -11.75
C GLU A 106 -3.79 0.77 -10.63
N VAL A 107 -3.80 0.27 -9.39
CA VAL A 107 -4.22 1.03 -8.20
C VAL A 107 -3.00 1.52 -7.46
N GLY A 108 -2.93 2.84 -7.20
CA GLY A 108 -1.78 3.50 -6.61
C GLY A 108 -0.64 3.68 -7.62
N ALA A 109 -0.98 4.10 -8.83
CA ALA A 109 -0.03 4.34 -9.92
C ALA A 109 0.77 5.62 -9.65
N ILE A 110 2.08 5.47 -9.49
CA ILE A 110 3.01 6.61 -9.27
C ILE A 110 3.90 6.90 -10.49
N ASN A 111 3.75 6.13 -11.55
CA ASN A 111 4.49 6.26 -12.81
C ASN A 111 3.73 5.57 -13.96
N THR A 112 4.16 5.79 -15.20
CA THR A 112 3.46 5.32 -16.41
C THR A 112 3.99 4.00 -16.97
N ARG A 113 4.79 3.25 -16.24
CA ARG A 113 5.51 2.08 -16.79
C ARG A 113 4.62 0.94 -17.27
N LEU A 114 3.47 0.72 -16.68
CA LEU A 114 2.49 -0.25 -17.20
C LEU A 114 1.72 0.35 -18.38
N LEU A 115 1.39 1.65 -18.31
CA LEU A 115 0.77 2.41 -19.40
C LEU A 115 1.61 2.42 -20.70
N ASP A 116 2.92 2.25 -20.59
CA ASP A 116 3.86 2.25 -21.72
C ASP A 116 4.08 0.84 -22.32
N VAL A 117 3.37 -0.17 -21.83
CA VAL A 117 3.46 -1.55 -22.34
C VAL A 117 2.43 -1.75 -23.47
N PRO A 118 2.85 -1.97 -24.73
CA PRO A 118 1.94 -1.90 -25.88
C PRO A 118 0.82 -2.93 -25.91
N TRP A 119 0.97 -4.04 -25.19
CA TRP A 119 0.00 -5.15 -25.15
C TRP A 119 -0.87 -5.12 -23.85
N LEU A 120 -0.83 -4.01 -23.11
CA LEU A 120 -1.70 -3.74 -21.96
C LEU A 120 -2.59 -2.53 -22.27
N ASP A 121 -3.87 -2.65 -21.98
CA ASP A 121 -4.83 -1.54 -21.89
C ASP A 121 -4.98 -1.19 -20.41
N VAL A 122 -4.29 -0.14 -19.98
CA VAL A 122 -4.14 0.18 -18.55
C VAL A 122 -4.96 1.38 -18.16
N ARG A 123 -5.90 1.20 -17.25
CA ARG A 123 -6.48 2.27 -16.44
C ARG A 123 -5.65 2.42 -15.18
N ALA A 124 -4.94 3.51 -15.04
CA ALA A 124 -4.09 3.81 -13.89
C ALA A 124 -4.76 4.86 -13.01
N ILE A 125 -4.90 4.57 -11.71
CA ILE A 125 -5.50 5.48 -10.72
C ILE A 125 -4.59 5.71 -9.53
N ASP A 126 -4.67 6.91 -8.93
CA ASP A 126 -4.07 7.24 -7.63
C ASP A 126 -4.93 8.26 -6.91
N LEU A 127 -4.89 8.30 -5.58
CA LEU A 127 -5.61 9.31 -4.77
C LEU A 127 -5.11 10.74 -5.04
N LYS A 128 -3.83 10.89 -5.41
CA LYS A 128 -3.19 12.17 -5.77
C LYS A 128 -2.31 11.97 -6.99
N SER A 129 -2.90 12.11 -8.16
CA SER A 129 -2.16 11.99 -9.40
C SER A 129 -1.16 13.14 -9.58
N ARG A 130 0.03 12.78 -10.08
CA ARG A 130 1.07 13.74 -10.51
C ARG A 130 1.34 13.66 -12.01
N HIS A 131 0.55 12.90 -12.74
CA HIS A 131 0.75 12.66 -14.16
C HIS A 131 -0.59 12.65 -14.91
N PRO A 132 -0.75 13.36 -16.05
CA PRO A 132 -2.03 13.48 -16.74
C PRO A 132 -2.62 12.16 -17.25
N ARG A 133 -1.80 11.12 -17.45
CA ARG A 133 -2.25 9.78 -17.85
C ARG A 133 -2.66 8.90 -16.66
N ILE A 134 -2.59 9.40 -15.42
CA ILE A 134 -3.01 8.70 -14.21
C ILE A 134 -4.22 9.45 -13.67
N GLU A 135 -5.35 8.75 -13.58
CA GLU A 135 -6.61 9.32 -13.11
C GLU A 135 -6.52 9.58 -11.59
N GLU A 136 -6.84 10.82 -11.16
CA GLU A 136 -6.99 11.10 -9.73
C GLU A 136 -8.34 10.56 -9.27
N ARG A 137 -8.30 9.41 -8.59
CA ARG A 137 -9.48 8.66 -8.22
C ARG A 137 -9.26 7.81 -6.98
N ASP A 138 -10.25 7.80 -6.08
CA ASP A 138 -10.31 6.84 -4.99
C ASP A 138 -10.77 5.47 -5.51
N PHE A 139 -10.01 4.42 -5.21
CA PHE A 139 -10.35 3.05 -5.58
C PHE A 139 -11.74 2.64 -5.06
N PHE A 140 -12.11 3.05 -3.84
CA PHE A 140 -13.39 2.72 -3.24
C PHE A 140 -14.60 3.40 -3.92
N SER A 141 -14.35 4.40 -4.75
CA SER A 141 -15.39 5.07 -5.55
C SER A 141 -15.64 4.41 -6.92
N LEU A 142 -14.86 3.39 -7.27
CA LEU A 142 -15.04 2.68 -8.53
C LEU A 142 -16.15 1.64 -8.42
N GLU A 143 -17.04 1.62 -9.42
CA GLU A 143 -18.03 0.55 -9.57
C GLU A 143 -17.36 -0.69 -10.19
N PRO A 144 -17.37 -1.83 -9.48
CA PRO A 144 -16.73 -3.05 -9.98
C PRO A 144 -17.59 -3.70 -11.08
N ALA A 145 -17.00 -3.88 -12.25
CA ALA A 145 -17.67 -4.52 -13.40
C ALA A 145 -17.18 -5.95 -13.68
N GLY A 146 -16.19 -6.46 -12.92
CA GLY A 146 -15.63 -7.80 -13.14
C GLY A 146 -14.94 -7.97 -14.52
N GLU A 147 -14.38 -6.90 -15.05
CA GLU A 147 -13.96 -6.80 -16.45
C GLU A 147 -12.45 -6.83 -16.67
N TYR A 148 -11.64 -6.62 -15.64
CA TYR A 148 -10.19 -6.57 -15.78
C TYR A 148 -9.57 -7.96 -15.80
N ASP A 149 -8.64 -8.17 -16.73
CA ASP A 149 -7.77 -9.35 -16.76
C ASP A 149 -6.78 -9.33 -15.60
N VAL A 150 -6.34 -8.12 -15.25
CA VAL A 150 -5.30 -7.89 -14.25
C VAL A 150 -5.66 -6.69 -13.38
N VAL A 151 -5.49 -6.84 -12.06
CA VAL A 151 -5.38 -5.75 -11.11
C VAL A 151 -3.95 -5.73 -10.58
N SER A 152 -3.30 -4.56 -10.61
CA SER A 152 -1.97 -4.34 -10.03
C SER A 152 -2.05 -3.33 -8.89
N SER A 153 -1.62 -3.73 -7.70
CA SER A 153 -1.60 -2.85 -6.52
C SER A 153 -0.27 -3.01 -5.77
N SER A 154 0.50 -1.93 -5.74
CA SER A 154 1.84 -1.94 -5.14
C SER A 154 1.94 -0.91 -4.03
N MET A 155 2.17 -1.37 -2.80
CA MET A 155 2.32 -0.53 -1.61
C MET A 155 1.09 0.33 -1.27
N VAL A 156 -0.10 -0.11 -1.66
CA VAL A 156 -1.36 0.61 -1.39
C VAL A 156 -2.06 0.06 -0.16
N ILE A 157 -2.25 -1.26 -0.07
CA ILE A 157 -3.01 -1.89 1.01
C ILE A 157 -2.45 -1.59 2.41
N ASN A 158 -1.14 -1.41 2.53
CA ASN A 158 -0.50 -1.03 3.79
C ASN A 158 -0.76 0.42 4.21
N CYS A 159 -1.21 1.26 3.29
CA CYS A 159 -1.58 2.66 3.55
C CYS A 159 -3.06 2.81 3.96
N VAL A 160 -3.89 1.80 3.74
CA VAL A 160 -5.30 1.81 4.19
C VAL A 160 -5.33 1.74 5.72
N PRO A 161 -6.00 2.69 6.40
CA PRO A 161 -5.81 2.88 7.84
C PRO A 161 -6.42 1.75 8.70
N THR A 162 -7.54 1.15 8.27
CA THR A 162 -8.26 0.16 9.08
C THR A 162 -8.10 -1.26 8.56
N ALA A 163 -8.17 -2.25 9.46
CA ALA A 163 -8.14 -3.67 9.09
C ALA A 163 -9.33 -4.04 8.19
N LYS A 164 -10.51 -3.52 8.50
CA LYS A 164 -11.73 -3.67 7.71
C LYS A 164 -11.57 -3.07 6.31
N GLY A 165 -11.08 -1.84 6.19
CA GLY A 165 -10.84 -1.21 4.88
C GLY A 165 -9.82 -1.98 4.03
N ARG A 166 -8.80 -2.59 4.64
CA ARG A 166 -7.87 -3.48 3.92
C ARG A 166 -8.56 -4.74 3.40
N HIS A 167 -9.46 -5.32 4.17
CA HIS A 167 -10.27 -6.44 3.73
C HIS A 167 -11.21 -6.03 2.58
N GLU A 168 -11.94 -4.92 2.74
CA GLU A 168 -12.81 -4.36 1.71
C GLU A 168 -12.05 -4.07 0.41
N MET A 169 -10.82 -3.55 0.50
CA MET A 169 -9.95 -3.32 -0.67
C MET A 169 -9.59 -4.63 -1.37
N LEU A 170 -9.25 -5.70 -0.64
CA LEU A 170 -8.98 -7.02 -1.25
C LEU A 170 -10.22 -7.61 -1.92
N VAL A 171 -11.38 -7.48 -1.29
CA VAL A 171 -12.67 -7.88 -1.90
C VAL A 171 -12.95 -7.04 -3.14
N GLY A 172 -12.71 -5.73 -3.08
CA GLY A 172 -12.82 -4.82 -4.22
C GLY A 172 -11.93 -5.26 -5.39
N TYR A 173 -10.66 -5.57 -5.15
CA TYR A 173 -9.77 -6.10 -6.21
C TYR A 173 -10.34 -7.33 -6.88
N ARG A 174 -10.90 -8.28 -6.11
CA ARG A 174 -11.57 -9.46 -6.66
C ARG A 174 -12.77 -9.09 -7.53
N ASN A 175 -13.59 -8.15 -7.08
CA ASN A 175 -14.81 -7.76 -7.77
C ASN A 175 -14.53 -7.02 -9.09
N HIS A 176 -13.41 -6.34 -9.21
CA HIS A 176 -12.96 -5.72 -10.46
C HIS A 176 -12.38 -6.75 -11.45
N LEU A 177 -11.88 -7.88 -10.97
CA LEU A 177 -11.30 -8.93 -11.80
C LEU A 177 -12.38 -9.82 -12.41
N ARG A 178 -12.23 -10.16 -13.70
CA ARG A 178 -12.99 -11.26 -14.29
C ARG A 178 -12.64 -12.60 -13.62
N ASN A 179 -13.47 -13.60 -13.79
CA ASN A 179 -13.13 -14.95 -13.32
C ASN A 179 -11.84 -15.45 -14.03
N GLY A 180 -10.93 -16.00 -13.26
CA GLY A 180 -9.60 -16.39 -13.75
C GLY A 180 -8.62 -15.24 -13.93
N GLY A 181 -9.03 -13.97 -13.72
CA GLY A 181 -8.15 -12.81 -13.75
C GLY A 181 -7.11 -12.82 -12.61
N HIS A 182 -6.12 -11.96 -12.69
CA HIS A 182 -4.96 -12.00 -11.80
C HIS A 182 -4.77 -10.70 -11.01
N LEU A 183 -4.58 -10.83 -9.69
CA LEU A 183 -4.14 -9.74 -8.82
C LEU A 183 -2.63 -9.83 -8.59
N PHE A 184 -1.92 -8.76 -8.94
CA PHE A 184 -0.53 -8.54 -8.55
C PHE A 184 -0.49 -7.62 -7.33
N LEU A 185 -0.26 -8.21 -6.16
CA LEU A 185 -0.25 -7.51 -4.89
C LEU A 185 1.16 -7.43 -4.34
N VAL A 186 1.61 -6.21 -4.02
CA VAL A 186 2.94 -5.97 -3.45
C VAL A 186 2.78 -5.14 -2.18
N LEU A 187 3.42 -5.58 -1.09
CA LEU A 187 3.37 -4.90 0.20
C LEU A 187 4.71 -5.03 0.97
N PRO A 188 4.95 -4.15 1.96
CA PRO A 188 6.13 -4.27 2.80
C PRO A 188 6.18 -5.63 3.51
N LEU A 189 7.33 -6.32 3.45
CA LEU A 189 7.49 -7.62 4.11
C LEU A 189 7.24 -7.55 5.63
N LEU A 190 7.53 -6.40 6.24
CA LEU A 190 7.29 -6.17 7.67
C LEU A 190 5.81 -6.28 8.05
N CYS A 191 4.86 -6.03 7.14
CA CYS A 191 3.44 -6.25 7.37
C CYS A 191 3.10 -7.72 7.69
N LEU A 192 3.93 -8.65 7.22
CA LEU A 192 3.75 -10.09 7.39
C LEU A 192 4.71 -10.72 8.41
N THR A 193 5.80 -10.03 8.77
CA THR A 193 6.87 -10.60 9.61
C THR A 193 7.02 -9.92 10.96
N LYS A 194 6.54 -8.70 11.10
CA LYS A 194 6.63 -7.90 12.33
C LYS A 194 5.27 -7.39 12.80
N SER A 195 4.19 -7.78 12.14
CA SER A 195 2.85 -7.50 12.64
C SER A 195 2.55 -8.32 13.89
N THR A 196 1.86 -7.69 14.83
CA THR A 196 1.32 -8.37 16.03
C THR A 196 -0.01 -9.07 15.76
N ARG A 197 -0.61 -8.84 14.59
CA ARG A 197 -1.98 -9.27 14.24
C ARG A 197 -2.06 -10.13 12.99
N THR A 198 -1.06 -10.08 12.12
CA THR A 198 -1.05 -10.80 10.84
C THR A 198 0.28 -11.52 10.65
N THR A 199 0.21 -12.83 10.38
CA THR A 199 1.34 -13.64 9.91
C THR A 199 1.21 -13.87 8.40
N ARG A 200 2.25 -14.44 7.79
CA ARG A 200 2.18 -14.88 6.38
C ARG A 200 1.05 -15.88 6.15
N GLU A 201 0.91 -16.82 7.06
CA GLU A 201 -0.07 -17.91 7.01
C GLU A 201 -1.49 -17.34 7.11
N SER A 202 -1.77 -16.51 8.12
CA SER A 202 -3.09 -15.91 8.31
C SER A 202 -3.46 -14.95 7.15
N PHE A 203 -2.48 -14.29 6.55
CA PHE A 203 -2.71 -13.46 5.37
C PHE A 203 -3.09 -14.29 4.14
N LEU A 204 -2.40 -15.42 3.91
CA LEU A 204 -2.71 -16.34 2.81
C LEU A 204 -4.09 -16.99 3.01
N GLU A 205 -4.46 -17.35 4.23
CA GLU A 205 -5.81 -17.83 4.55
C GLU A 205 -6.88 -16.79 4.25
N THR A 206 -6.63 -15.53 4.61
CA THR A 206 -7.54 -14.43 4.29
C THR A 206 -7.72 -14.26 2.79
N LEU A 207 -6.65 -14.28 2.01
CA LEU A 207 -6.71 -14.24 0.54
C LEU A 207 -7.51 -15.41 -0.03
N SER A 208 -7.30 -16.62 0.51
CA SER A 208 -8.04 -17.82 0.09
C SER A 208 -9.54 -17.70 0.39
N ARG A 209 -9.91 -17.22 1.58
CA ARG A 209 -11.33 -16.99 1.96
C ARG A 209 -12.00 -15.95 1.08
N ILE A 210 -11.27 -14.92 0.65
CA ILE A 210 -11.75 -13.91 -0.31
C ILE A 210 -11.99 -14.53 -1.69
N GLY A 211 -11.34 -15.64 -2.04
CA GLY A 211 -11.47 -16.33 -3.32
C GLY A 211 -10.26 -16.16 -4.24
N PHE A 212 -9.08 -15.90 -3.66
CA PHE A 212 -7.82 -15.87 -4.38
C PHE A 212 -7.01 -17.15 -4.18
N THR A 213 -6.43 -17.65 -5.27
CA THR A 213 -5.42 -18.72 -5.23
C THR A 213 -4.05 -18.15 -5.57
N VAL A 214 -3.03 -18.51 -4.78
CA VAL A 214 -1.65 -18.07 -5.03
C VAL A 214 -1.07 -18.80 -6.23
N VAL A 215 -0.71 -18.07 -7.27
CA VAL A 215 -0.03 -18.60 -8.49
C VAL A 215 1.49 -18.48 -8.37
N ALA A 216 1.96 -17.33 -7.89
CA ALA A 216 3.37 -17.07 -7.65
C ALA A 216 3.55 -16.14 -6.46
N LYS A 217 4.62 -16.36 -5.71
CA LYS A 217 5.07 -15.45 -4.66
C LYS A 217 6.59 -15.27 -4.72
N LYS A 218 7.04 -14.10 -4.30
CA LYS A 218 8.46 -13.77 -4.17
C LYS A 218 8.63 -12.83 -2.97
N GLU A 219 9.67 -13.02 -2.21
CA GLU A 219 10.07 -12.09 -1.16
C GLU A 219 11.47 -11.54 -1.47
N THR A 220 11.67 -10.30 -1.11
CA THR A 220 12.96 -9.64 -1.00
C THR A 220 13.14 -9.25 0.47
N PRO A 221 14.31 -8.79 0.93
CA PRO A 221 14.49 -8.40 2.33
C PRO A 221 13.50 -7.35 2.86
N LYS A 222 12.82 -6.62 1.97
CA LYS A 222 11.90 -5.54 2.36
C LYS A 222 10.48 -5.68 1.83
N VAL A 223 10.24 -6.52 0.83
CA VAL A 223 8.99 -6.51 0.06
C VAL A 223 8.52 -7.92 -0.26
N ALA A 224 7.23 -8.16 -0.05
CA ALA A 224 6.53 -9.35 -0.47
C ALA A 224 5.74 -9.08 -1.76
N PHE A 225 5.79 -10.01 -2.71
CA PHE A 225 5.12 -9.99 -4.00
C PHE A 225 4.23 -11.21 -4.10
N PHE A 226 2.97 -11.02 -4.48
CA PHE A 226 2.00 -12.07 -4.72
C PHE A 226 1.38 -11.90 -6.11
N CYS A 227 1.36 -12.98 -6.89
CA CYS A 227 0.51 -13.14 -8.04
C CYS A 227 -0.61 -14.10 -7.65
N LEU A 228 -1.83 -13.61 -7.66
CA LEU A 228 -3.02 -14.30 -7.18
C LEU A 228 -4.00 -14.44 -8.33
N ARG A 229 -4.69 -15.57 -8.43
CA ARG A 229 -5.74 -15.81 -9.41
C ARG A 229 -7.11 -15.70 -8.74
N ASN A 230 -8.03 -14.95 -9.35
CA ASN A 230 -9.43 -14.93 -8.95
C ASN A 230 -10.08 -16.26 -9.35
N THR A 231 -10.51 -17.04 -8.35
CA THR A 231 -11.13 -18.36 -8.55
C THR A 231 -12.60 -18.40 -8.16
N HIS A 232 -13.17 -17.26 -7.79
CA HIS A 232 -14.59 -17.16 -7.48
C HIS A 232 -15.40 -17.00 -8.79
N PRO A 233 -16.47 -17.78 -9.01
CA PRO A 233 -17.37 -17.56 -10.14
C PRO A 233 -18.04 -16.17 -9.98
N VAL A 234 -18.04 -15.39 -11.06
CA VAL A 234 -18.85 -14.16 -11.17
C VAL A 234 -20.32 -14.60 -11.13
N GLY A 235 -21.03 -14.27 -10.05
CA GLY A 235 -22.46 -14.60 -9.94
C GLY A 235 -22.92 -15.19 -8.61
N GLY A 236 -22.02 -15.35 -7.62
CA GLY A 236 -22.42 -15.72 -6.26
C GLY A 236 -22.96 -14.50 -5.52
N SER A 237 -24.26 -14.42 -5.38
CA SER A 237 -25.04 -13.49 -4.57
C SER A 237 -24.33 -13.14 -3.26
N SER A 238 -24.32 -11.85 -2.95
CA SER A 238 -24.09 -11.27 -1.63
C SER A 238 -24.51 -12.24 -0.51
N LEU A 239 -23.56 -12.78 0.23
CA LEU A 239 -23.86 -13.34 1.54
C LEU A 239 -24.23 -12.17 2.45
N ALA A 240 -25.54 -11.89 2.49
CA ALA A 240 -26.16 -11.13 3.55
C ALA A 240 -25.83 -11.83 4.87
N THR A 241 -24.97 -11.25 5.67
CA THR A 241 -24.72 -11.63 7.05
C THR A 241 -26.02 -11.47 7.82
N LYS A 242 -26.66 -12.60 8.15
CA LYS A 242 -27.70 -12.62 9.18
C LYS A 242 -27.04 -12.22 10.49
N GLU A 243 -27.42 -11.08 11.00
CA GLU A 243 -27.17 -10.69 12.37
C GLU A 243 -27.88 -11.67 13.30
N GLY A 244 -27.10 -12.50 13.95
CA GLY A 244 -27.52 -13.30 15.08
C GLY A 244 -26.87 -12.73 16.33
N GLY A 245 -27.61 -11.90 17.07
CA GLY A 245 -27.13 -11.35 18.33
C GLY A 245 -27.02 -12.42 19.41
N THR A 246 -25.89 -12.41 20.12
CA THR A 246 -25.83 -12.85 21.52
C THR A 246 -24.88 -11.95 22.29
N ARG A 247 -25.45 -11.25 23.27
CA ARG A 247 -24.74 -10.47 24.27
C ARG A 247 -23.98 -11.40 25.19
N GLY A 248 -22.68 -11.17 25.33
CA GLY A 248 -21.86 -11.76 26.37
C GLY A 248 -20.90 -10.71 26.91
N ALA A 249 -21.25 -10.09 28.05
CA ALA A 249 -20.41 -9.20 28.79
C ALA A 249 -19.30 -9.98 29.48
N GLY A 250 -18.04 -9.66 29.21
CA GLY A 250 -16.87 -10.15 29.92
C GLY A 250 -15.81 -9.07 29.97
N ALA A 251 -15.81 -8.28 31.05
CA ALA A 251 -14.77 -7.30 31.36
C ALA A 251 -13.46 -8.01 31.67
N ALA A 252 -12.49 -8.00 30.75
CA ALA A 252 -11.12 -8.44 31.00
C ALA A 252 -10.24 -7.23 31.31
N LYS A 253 -9.68 -7.22 32.52
CA LYS A 253 -8.73 -6.27 33.05
C LYS A 253 -7.50 -6.14 32.10
N GLY A 254 -7.22 -4.91 31.69
CA GLY A 254 -6.07 -4.59 30.84
C GLY A 254 -4.74 -4.82 31.53
N THR A 255 -4.01 -5.84 31.13
CA THR A 255 -2.58 -5.93 31.38
C THR A 255 -1.86 -5.14 30.28
N SER A 256 -1.17 -4.08 30.67
CA SER A 256 -0.29 -3.28 29.84
C SER A 256 0.80 -4.18 29.23
N ARG A 257 0.58 -4.65 28.00
CA ARG A 257 1.61 -5.35 27.23
C ARG A 257 2.65 -4.31 26.76
N LYS A 258 3.89 -4.46 27.22
CA LYS A 258 5.05 -3.74 26.66
C LYS A 258 5.03 -3.87 25.14
N ARG A 259 4.88 -2.75 24.42
CA ARG A 259 5.00 -2.70 22.95
C ARG A 259 6.39 -3.21 22.56
N ASN A 260 6.45 -4.31 21.83
CA ASN A 260 7.69 -4.82 21.25
C ASN A 260 8.21 -3.79 20.24
N ARG A 261 9.41 -3.24 20.46
CA ARG A 261 10.04 -2.28 19.55
C ARG A 261 10.17 -2.90 18.15
N GLY A 262 9.58 -2.26 17.15
CA GLY A 262 9.61 -2.69 15.75
C GLY A 262 8.43 -3.57 15.31
N ALA A 263 7.48 -3.89 16.19
CA ALA A 263 6.21 -4.50 15.81
C ALA A 263 5.27 -3.46 15.21
N ASN A 264 4.49 -3.85 14.21
CA ASN A 264 3.41 -3.06 13.65
C ASN A 264 2.06 -3.78 13.89
N ASP A 265 0.96 -3.08 13.70
CA ASP A 265 -0.40 -3.58 13.90
C ASP A 265 -1.16 -3.79 12.60
N PHE A 266 -0.43 -4.02 11.49
CA PHE A 266 -1.05 -4.38 10.23
C PHE A 266 -1.95 -5.59 10.40
N ALA A 267 -3.22 -5.44 10.04
CA ALA A 267 -4.23 -6.49 10.09
C ALA A 267 -5.16 -6.38 8.88
N VAL A 268 -5.70 -7.53 8.48
CA VAL A 268 -6.77 -7.63 7.48
C VAL A 268 -7.87 -8.47 8.13
N SER A 269 -9.03 -7.89 8.33
CA SER A 269 -10.19 -8.58 8.93
C SER A 269 -11.49 -8.02 8.36
N PRO A 270 -12.51 -8.88 8.21
CA PRO A 270 -13.86 -8.47 7.80
C PRO A 270 -14.45 -7.38 8.67
#